data_a737665dd6dadc2f3ee6b9a8a27c63db
#
_entry.id   a737665dd6dadc2f3ee6b9a8a27c63db
#
_cell.length_a   1.000
_cell.length_b   1.000
_cell.length_c   1.000
_cell.angle_alpha   90.00
_cell.angle_beta   90.00
_cell.angle_gamma   90.00
#
_symmetry.space_group_name_H-M   'P 1'
#
loop_
_entity.id
_entity.type
_entity.pdbx_description
1 polymer ?
#
loop_
_entity_poly.entity_id
_entity_poly.type
_entity_poly.pdbx_seq_one_letter_code
_entity_poly.pdbx_strand_id
1 'polypeptide(L)'
;DGYLHAQGLKLAHSSVGDPAAPPVIFAHGGGQTRHAWSAAAKAVAFEGYRSIILDLRGHGESDWAPDGDYSLGAIARDLVEVGESVAVGRPRPHVIGASLGGLAAIVAAGMFARDAFESVTLVDITPNMDAAGVTKVVGFMGAHVHEGFDSLEQAADVIATYLPHRPRPKDLEGLRKNLRQGEDGRWRWHWDPAFITGVMRRSGVAHTGDLEQAVRDIRVPLHLIRGRMSELVSEDSVAAFRSLAPRAHFTDVAGARHMVAGDCNDLFVEAVVSFLRPIREQTPARAPPCSYVIRYRPHSM
;
A
#
# COMPACT_ATOMS: atom_id res chain seq x y z
N ASP A 1 17.35 -1.74 -1.04
CA ASP A 1 16.55 -2.96 -1.13
C ASP A 1 16.87 -3.89 0.02
N GLY A 2 15.90 -4.63 0.53
CA GLY A 2 16.04 -5.58 1.62
C GLY A 2 14.73 -6.28 1.94
N TYR A 3 14.72 -6.97 3.09
CA TYR A 3 13.52 -7.64 3.58
C TYR A 3 13.18 -7.15 4.99
N LEU A 4 11.90 -6.91 5.23
CA LEU A 4 11.30 -6.77 6.55
C LEU A 4 10.57 -8.08 6.86
N HIS A 5 10.47 -8.41 8.13
CA HIS A 5 9.81 -9.64 8.56
C HIS A 5 8.49 -9.30 9.24
N ALA A 6 7.42 -10.00 8.84
CA ALA A 6 6.10 -9.90 9.45
C ALA A 6 5.41 -11.26 9.38
N GLN A 7 4.83 -11.71 10.48
CA GLN A 7 4.12 -12.98 10.61
C GLN A 7 4.89 -14.19 10.02
N GLY A 8 6.22 -14.21 10.20
CA GLY A 8 7.09 -15.26 9.67
C GLY A 8 7.43 -15.17 8.19
N LEU A 9 6.90 -14.18 7.46
CA LEU A 9 7.19 -13.94 6.06
C LEU A 9 8.29 -12.89 5.89
N LYS A 10 9.05 -13.00 4.79
CA LYS A 10 9.97 -11.98 4.31
C LYS A 10 9.22 -11.07 3.33
N LEU A 11 9.11 -9.81 3.66
CA LEU A 11 8.47 -8.81 2.81
C LEU A 11 9.54 -7.93 2.17
N ALA A 12 9.64 -7.99 0.86
CA ALA A 12 10.61 -7.23 0.10
C ALA A 12 10.29 -5.73 0.17
N HIS A 13 11.31 -4.91 0.36
CA HIS A 13 11.15 -3.46 0.37
C HIS A 13 12.33 -2.75 -0.29
N SER A 14 12.08 -1.52 -0.71
CA SER A 14 13.12 -0.57 -1.07
C SER A 14 12.96 0.68 -0.19
N SER A 15 14.07 1.28 0.21
CA SER A 15 14.07 2.50 1.03
C SER A 15 14.82 3.62 0.33
N VAL A 16 14.24 4.83 0.35
CA VAL A 16 14.80 6.05 -0.24
C VAL A 16 14.71 7.19 0.77
N GLY A 17 15.72 8.05 0.82
CA GLY A 17 15.81 9.19 1.74
C GLY A 17 16.72 8.92 2.92
N ASP A 18 16.86 9.93 3.79
CA ASP A 18 17.68 9.83 4.99
C ASP A 18 17.12 8.76 5.94
N PRO A 19 17.91 7.75 6.35
CA PRO A 19 17.48 6.76 7.33
C PRO A 19 16.97 7.34 8.66
N ALA A 20 17.41 8.54 9.05
CA ALA A 20 16.98 9.21 10.28
C ALA A 20 15.67 10.02 10.11
N ALA A 21 15.25 10.27 8.88
CA ALA A 21 14.03 11.04 8.60
C ALA A 21 12.75 10.26 9.01
N PRO A 22 11.62 10.98 9.23
CA PRO A 22 10.33 10.36 9.54
C PRO A 22 9.94 9.33 8.46
N PRO A 23 9.60 8.09 8.84
CA PRO A 23 9.31 7.04 7.89
C PRO A 23 7.91 7.15 7.27
N VAL A 24 7.81 6.86 5.98
CA VAL A 24 6.56 6.75 5.22
C VAL A 24 6.54 5.39 4.54
N ILE A 25 5.57 4.54 4.89
CA ILE A 25 5.36 3.23 4.30
C ILE A 25 4.37 3.35 3.16
N PHE A 26 4.72 2.84 1.99
CA PHE A 26 3.86 2.76 0.82
C PHE A 26 3.43 1.32 0.59
N ALA A 27 2.12 1.08 0.66
CA ALA A 27 1.48 -0.21 0.43
C ALA A 27 0.69 -0.18 -0.88
N HIS A 28 1.05 -1.03 -1.84
CA HIS A 28 0.47 -1.03 -3.19
C HIS A 28 -0.91 -1.69 -3.27
N GLY A 29 -1.60 -1.51 -4.38
CA GLY A 29 -2.85 -2.18 -4.71
C GLY A 29 -2.64 -3.65 -5.12
N GLY A 30 -3.70 -4.45 -5.07
CA GLY A 30 -3.66 -5.84 -5.54
C GLY A 30 -3.12 -5.95 -6.96
N GLY A 31 -2.27 -6.94 -7.20
CA GLY A 31 -1.63 -7.17 -8.51
C GLY A 31 -0.53 -6.19 -8.89
N GLN A 32 -0.16 -5.27 -8.02
CA GLN A 32 0.96 -4.36 -8.21
C GLN A 32 2.21 -4.84 -7.47
N THR A 33 3.31 -4.14 -7.63
CA THR A 33 4.54 -4.30 -6.85
C THR A 33 4.93 -2.97 -6.23
N ARG A 34 5.89 -3.00 -5.29
CA ARG A 34 6.50 -1.80 -4.70
C ARG A 34 6.96 -0.77 -5.74
N HIS A 35 7.31 -1.23 -6.95
CA HIS A 35 7.77 -0.36 -8.02
C HIS A 35 6.72 0.63 -8.53
N ALA A 36 5.41 0.38 -8.28
CA ALA A 36 4.35 1.33 -8.59
C ALA A 36 4.53 2.68 -7.86
N TRP A 37 5.23 2.67 -6.74
CA TRP A 37 5.50 3.85 -5.91
C TRP A 37 6.84 4.53 -6.17
N SER A 38 7.68 4.01 -7.07
CA SER A 38 9.09 4.44 -7.19
C SER A 38 9.27 5.94 -7.43
N ALA A 39 8.42 6.57 -8.26
CA ALA A 39 8.48 8.00 -8.53
C ALA A 39 8.01 8.82 -7.32
N ALA A 40 6.85 8.49 -6.77
CA ALA A 40 6.27 9.16 -5.61
C ALA A 40 7.17 9.04 -4.37
N ALA A 41 7.72 7.86 -4.11
CA ALA A 41 8.62 7.62 -2.98
C ALA A 41 9.89 8.48 -3.05
N LYS A 42 10.49 8.62 -4.24
CA LYS A 42 11.65 9.51 -4.45
C LYS A 42 11.30 10.97 -4.19
N ALA A 43 10.15 11.42 -4.68
CA ALA A 43 9.70 12.79 -4.50
C ALA A 43 9.37 13.10 -3.03
N VAL A 44 8.68 12.18 -2.33
CA VAL A 44 8.41 12.32 -0.88
C VAL A 44 9.71 12.29 -0.05
N ALA A 45 10.68 11.47 -0.46
CA ALA A 45 11.98 11.45 0.19
C ALA A 45 12.75 12.77 0.01
N PHE A 46 12.65 13.40 -1.16
CA PHE A 46 13.23 14.72 -1.40
C PHE A 46 12.66 15.82 -0.47
N GLU A 47 11.40 15.65 -0.04
CA GLU A 47 10.74 16.52 0.93
C GLU A 47 11.13 16.24 2.40
N GLY A 48 12.16 15.42 2.63
CA GLY A 48 12.74 15.16 3.95
C GLY A 48 12.06 14.04 4.73
N TYR A 49 11.50 13.04 4.05
CA TYR A 49 10.98 11.80 4.62
C TYR A 49 11.86 10.61 4.24
N ARG A 50 11.74 9.52 4.99
CA ARG A 50 12.27 8.22 4.59
C ARG A 50 11.14 7.39 3.99
N SER A 51 11.10 7.26 2.68
CA SER A 51 10.12 6.44 1.98
C SER A 51 10.53 4.97 1.98
N ILE A 52 9.60 4.09 2.39
CA ILE A 52 9.74 2.64 2.41
C ILE A 52 8.64 2.08 1.54
N ILE A 53 8.97 1.58 0.36
CA ILE A 53 8.03 0.97 -0.57
C ILE A 53 8.07 -0.54 -0.37
N LEU A 54 6.91 -1.15 -0.14
CA LEU A 54 6.76 -2.54 0.30
C LEU A 54 6.07 -3.36 -0.78
N ASP A 55 6.58 -4.56 -1.07
CA ASP A 55 5.78 -5.61 -1.70
C ASP A 55 4.93 -6.28 -0.62
N LEU A 56 3.61 -6.29 -0.78
CA LEU A 56 2.71 -6.98 0.13
C LEU A 56 2.91 -8.50 0.01
N ARG A 57 2.51 -9.27 1.05
CA ARG A 57 2.55 -10.74 0.99
C ARG A 57 1.97 -11.27 -0.31
N GLY A 58 2.59 -12.27 -0.89
CA GLY A 58 2.16 -12.90 -2.15
C GLY A 58 2.38 -12.06 -3.40
N HIS A 59 3.05 -10.91 -3.29
CA HIS A 59 3.32 -10.01 -4.42
C HIS A 59 4.81 -9.73 -4.56
N GLY A 60 5.22 -9.40 -5.79
CA GLY A 60 6.60 -8.98 -6.11
C GLY A 60 7.65 -10.00 -5.68
N GLU A 61 8.58 -9.57 -4.86
CA GLU A 61 9.66 -10.40 -4.31
C GLU A 61 9.40 -10.80 -2.85
N SER A 62 8.22 -10.49 -2.31
CA SER A 62 7.79 -10.97 -0.99
C SER A 62 7.40 -12.44 -1.01
N ASP A 63 7.54 -13.09 0.14
CA ASP A 63 7.12 -14.48 0.32
C ASP A 63 5.63 -14.66 0.02
N TRP A 64 5.31 -15.80 -0.54
CA TRP A 64 3.95 -16.31 -0.62
C TRP A 64 3.55 -16.90 0.73
N ALA A 65 2.29 -16.72 1.13
CA ALA A 65 1.78 -17.25 2.38
C ALA A 65 1.64 -18.79 2.27
N PRO A 66 2.36 -19.57 3.08
CA PRO A 66 2.34 -21.04 2.98
C PRO A 66 0.95 -21.65 3.27
N ASP A 67 0.16 -20.95 4.06
CA ASP A 67 -1.23 -21.32 4.42
C ASP A 67 -2.27 -20.72 3.46
N GLY A 68 -1.84 -19.94 2.47
CA GLY A 68 -2.71 -19.24 1.53
C GLY A 68 -3.55 -18.13 2.17
N ASP A 69 -3.18 -17.62 3.37
CA ASP A 69 -3.91 -16.53 4.01
C ASP A 69 -3.53 -15.17 3.44
N TYR A 70 -4.37 -14.70 2.53
CA TYR A 70 -4.35 -13.36 1.93
C TYR A 70 -5.52 -12.51 2.37
N SER A 71 -6.06 -12.76 3.57
CA SER A 71 -7.13 -11.94 4.15
C SER A 71 -6.64 -10.52 4.43
N LEU A 72 -7.56 -9.56 4.43
CA LEU A 72 -7.23 -8.18 4.83
C LEU A 72 -6.64 -8.13 6.24
N GLY A 73 -7.12 -8.99 7.14
CA GLY A 73 -6.58 -9.11 8.49
C GLY A 73 -5.12 -9.56 8.52
N ALA A 74 -4.72 -10.50 7.66
CA ALA A 74 -3.34 -10.94 7.56
C ALA A 74 -2.43 -9.82 7.01
N ILE A 75 -2.84 -9.15 5.92
CA ILE A 75 -2.08 -8.04 5.33
C ILE A 75 -2.02 -6.84 6.30
N ALA A 76 -3.08 -6.57 7.05
CA ALA A 76 -3.10 -5.51 8.05
C ALA A 76 -2.13 -5.77 9.20
N ARG A 77 -2.02 -7.04 9.67
CA ARG A 77 -1.02 -7.43 10.68
C ARG A 77 0.40 -7.28 10.15
N ASP A 78 0.64 -7.60 8.87
CA ASP A 78 1.94 -7.31 8.26
C ASP A 78 2.29 -5.84 8.35
N LEU A 79 1.34 -4.96 7.98
CA LEU A 79 1.57 -3.51 8.03
C LEU A 79 1.86 -3.02 9.46
N VAL A 80 1.19 -3.58 10.48
CA VAL A 80 1.46 -3.24 11.89
C VAL A 80 2.89 -3.65 12.27
N GLU A 81 3.28 -4.91 12.03
CA GLU A 81 4.61 -5.42 12.38
C GLU A 81 5.73 -4.69 11.62
N VAL A 82 5.51 -4.39 10.34
CA VAL A 82 6.42 -3.54 9.54
C VAL A 82 6.50 -2.14 10.16
N GLY A 83 5.36 -1.55 10.53
CA GLY A 83 5.29 -0.24 11.17
C GLY A 83 6.08 -0.20 12.47
N GLU A 84 5.93 -1.18 13.32
CA GLU A 84 6.68 -1.34 14.57
C GLU A 84 8.18 -1.48 14.32
N SER A 85 8.56 -2.33 13.36
CA SER A 85 9.97 -2.55 12.98
C SER A 85 10.67 -1.28 12.52
N VAL A 86 10.03 -0.47 11.68
CA VAL A 86 10.62 0.77 11.16
C VAL A 86 10.59 1.92 12.17
N ALA A 87 9.74 1.84 13.20
CA ALA A 87 9.61 2.83 14.27
C ALA A 87 10.66 2.67 15.38
N VAL A 88 11.46 1.61 15.39
CA VAL A 88 12.46 1.39 16.46
C VAL A 88 13.45 2.56 16.51
N GLY A 89 13.42 3.32 17.62
CA GLY A 89 14.26 4.51 17.82
C GLY A 89 13.90 5.71 16.93
N ARG A 90 12.70 5.73 16.35
CA ARG A 90 12.20 6.75 15.39
C ARG A 90 10.76 7.14 15.71
N PRO A 91 10.24 8.22 15.10
CA PRO A 91 8.80 8.47 15.07
C PRO A 91 8.03 7.31 14.45
N ARG A 92 6.74 7.20 14.76
CA ARG A 92 5.85 6.26 14.08
C ARG A 92 5.81 6.56 12.59
N PRO A 93 5.68 5.53 11.74
CA PRO A 93 5.57 5.76 10.31
C PRO A 93 4.22 6.35 9.93
N HIS A 94 4.20 7.16 8.88
CA HIS A 94 3.01 7.40 8.10
C HIS A 94 2.75 6.20 7.20
N VAL A 95 1.50 5.82 6.95
CA VAL A 95 1.16 4.78 5.97
C VAL A 95 0.34 5.36 4.82
N ILE A 96 0.75 5.07 3.59
CA ILE A 96 0.07 5.44 2.36
C ILE A 96 -0.31 4.14 1.65
N GLY A 97 -1.61 3.85 1.58
CA GLY A 97 -2.11 2.61 0.98
C GLY A 97 -3.05 2.87 -0.19
N ALA A 98 -2.79 2.22 -1.33
CA ALA A 98 -3.69 2.22 -2.47
C ALA A 98 -4.52 0.94 -2.51
N SER A 99 -5.81 1.06 -2.83
CA SER A 99 -6.69 -0.10 -3.03
C SER A 99 -6.52 -1.15 -1.91
N LEU A 100 -6.00 -2.35 -2.20
CA LEU A 100 -5.73 -3.41 -1.22
C LEU A 100 -4.88 -2.90 -0.03
N GLY A 101 -3.78 -2.18 -0.31
CA GLY A 101 -2.93 -1.59 0.73
C GLY A 101 -3.67 -0.57 1.59
N GLY A 102 -4.61 0.18 1.00
CA GLY A 102 -5.46 1.12 1.72
C GLY A 102 -6.50 0.43 2.61
N LEU A 103 -7.14 -0.63 2.11
CA LEU A 103 -8.04 -1.46 2.93
C LEU A 103 -7.31 -2.09 4.10
N ALA A 104 -6.10 -2.61 3.87
CA ALA A 104 -5.26 -3.16 4.93
C ALA A 104 -4.87 -2.08 5.96
N ALA A 105 -4.57 -0.84 5.52
CA ALA A 105 -4.28 0.28 6.41
C ALA A 105 -5.49 0.69 7.25
N ILE A 106 -6.72 0.65 6.70
CA ILE A 106 -7.97 0.86 7.46
C ILE A 106 -8.08 -0.18 8.58
N VAL A 107 -7.91 -1.47 8.26
CA VAL A 107 -8.01 -2.55 9.25
C VAL A 107 -6.89 -2.45 10.29
N ALA A 108 -5.66 -2.17 9.86
CA ALA A 108 -4.51 -2.00 10.74
C ALA A 108 -4.73 -0.88 11.76
N ALA A 109 -5.09 0.32 11.31
CA ALA A 109 -5.22 1.50 12.16
C ALA A 109 -6.56 1.56 12.92
N GLY A 110 -7.65 1.00 12.37
CA GLY A 110 -8.96 1.04 12.99
C GLY A 110 -9.26 -0.13 13.92
N MET A 111 -8.72 -1.32 13.61
CA MET A 111 -9.10 -2.54 14.34
C MET A 111 -7.96 -3.13 15.19
N PHE A 112 -6.69 -3.12 14.70
CA PHE A 112 -5.63 -3.88 15.35
C PHE A 112 -4.71 -3.01 16.22
N ALA A 113 -4.24 -1.89 15.69
CA ALA A 113 -3.24 -1.06 16.38
C ALA A 113 -3.48 0.43 16.08
N ARG A 114 -4.35 1.05 16.88
CA ARG A 114 -4.84 2.44 16.69
C ARG A 114 -3.72 3.49 16.71
N ASP A 115 -2.56 3.14 17.19
CA ASP A 115 -1.41 4.00 17.34
C ASP A 115 -0.13 3.44 16.69
N ALA A 116 -0.26 2.48 15.78
CA ALA A 116 0.88 1.97 15.00
C ALA A 116 1.44 3.02 14.02
N PHE A 117 0.59 3.95 13.56
CA PHE A 117 0.95 4.93 12.55
C PHE A 117 0.79 6.37 13.07
N GLU A 118 1.56 7.29 12.50
CA GLU A 118 1.42 8.74 12.74
C GLU A 118 0.25 9.33 11.93
N SER A 119 0.00 8.80 10.75
CA SER A 119 -1.17 9.11 9.91
C SER A 119 -1.45 8.01 8.90
N VAL A 120 -2.66 8.04 8.33
CA VAL A 120 -3.11 7.12 7.27
C VAL A 120 -3.53 7.93 6.05
N THR A 121 -2.97 7.62 4.89
CA THR A 121 -3.43 8.14 3.59
C THR A 121 -4.00 6.98 2.76
N LEU A 122 -5.26 7.10 2.39
CA LEU A 122 -5.99 6.18 1.52
C LEU A 122 -5.95 6.71 0.10
N VAL A 123 -5.45 5.92 -0.83
CA VAL A 123 -5.35 6.31 -2.23
C VAL A 123 -6.37 5.55 -3.05
N ASP A 124 -7.39 6.28 -3.46
CA ASP A 124 -8.51 5.84 -4.29
C ASP A 124 -9.20 4.58 -3.78
N ILE A 125 -9.51 4.58 -2.48
CA ILE A 125 -10.17 3.48 -1.78
C ILE A 125 -11.02 3.99 -0.62
N THR A 126 -12.21 3.44 -0.48
CA THR A 126 -13.15 3.66 0.63
C THR A 126 -13.80 2.34 1.02
N PRO A 127 -14.45 2.22 2.19
CA PRO A 127 -15.24 1.03 2.54
C PRO A 127 -16.32 0.69 1.51
N ASN A 128 -16.94 1.70 0.93
CA ASN A 128 -18.03 1.59 -0.05
C ASN A 128 -17.49 1.84 -1.45
N MET A 129 -16.99 0.78 -2.08
CA MET A 129 -16.51 0.83 -3.47
C MET A 129 -17.64 0.54 -4.46
N ASP A 130 -17.50 1.02 -5.68
CA ASP A 130 -18.36 0.63 -6.79
C ASP A 130 -18.17 -0.86 -7.14
N ALA A 131 -19.26 -1.64 -7.08
CA ALA A 131 -19.22 -3.08 -7.28
C ALA A 131 -18.81 -3.49 -8.70
N ALA A 132 -19.19 -2.70 -9.71
CA ALA A 132 -18.82 -2.96 -11.11
C ALA A 132 -17.32 -2.71 -11.31
N GLY A 133 -16.79 -1.64 -10.72
CA GLY A 133 -15.36 -1.35 -10.71
C GLY A 133 -14.55 -2.47 -10.04
N VAL A 134 -14.98 -2.94 -8.87
CA VAL A 134 -14.34 -4.07 -8.18
C VAL A 134 -14.37 -5.34 -9.04
N THR A 135 -15.53 -5.67 -9.63
CA THR A 135 -15.66 -6.84 -10.52
C THR A 135 -14.72 -6.77 -11.71
N LYS A 136 -14.57 -5.59 -12.32
CA LYS A 136 -13.64 -5.37 -13.44
C LYS A 136 -12.17 -5.61 -13.03
N VAL A 137 -11.76 -5.08 -11.87
CA VAL A 137 -10.39 -5.26 -11.36
C VAL A 137 -10.12 -6.73 -11.05
N VAL A 138 -11.00 -7.38 -10.28
CA VAL A 138 -10.83 -8.80 -9.88
C VAL A 138 -10.87 -9.71 -11.12
N GLY A 139 -11.75 -9.44 -12.08
CA GLY A 139 -11.82 -10.17 -13.35
C GLY A 139 -10.53 -10.07 -14.15
N PHE A 140 -9.95 -8.87 -14.27
CA PHE A 140 -8.65 -8.69 -14.93
C PHE A 140 -7.53 -9.44 -14.20
N MET A 141 -7.46 -9.37 -12.89
CA MET A 141 -6.44 -10.05 -12.09
C MET A 141 -6.57 -11.57 -12.15
N GLY A 142 -7.79 -12.09 -12.24
CA GLY A 142 -8.05 -13.53 -12.39
C GLY A 142 -7.78 -14.06 -13.79
N ALA A 143 -7.81 -13.19 -14.80
CA ALA A 143 -7.52 -13.58 -16.17
C ALA A 143 -6.06 -14.04 -16.31
N HIS A 144 -5.84 -15.16 -16.99
CA HIS A 144 -4.52 -15.74 -17.25
C HIS A 144 -3.69 -16.10 -16.00
N VAL A 145 -4.32 -16.18 -14.81
CA VAL A 145 -3.59 -16.45 -13.56
C VAL A 145 -2.95 -17.84 -13.55
N HIS A 146 -3.58 -18.84 -14.17
CA HIS A 146 -3.09 -20.20 -14.26
C HIS A 146 -2.35 -20.47 -15.58
N GLU A 147 -2.95 -20.11 -16.71
CA GLU A 147 -2.42 -20.37 -18.06
C GLU A 147 -1.18 -19.51 -18.35
N GLY A 148 -1.14 -18.29 -17.82
CA GLY A 148 -0.12 -17.30 -18.14
C GLY A 148 -0.19 -16.81 -19.59
N PHE A 149 0.91 -16.23 -20.05
CA PHE A 149 1.08 -15.64 -21.37
C PHE A 149 2.20 -16.33 -22.14
N ASP A 150 2.05 -16.44 -23.45
CA ASP A 150 3.09 -17.00 -24.32
C ASP A 150 4.28 -16.04 -24.48
N SER A 151 4.04 -14.73 -24.34
CA SER A 151 5.06 -13.69 -24.49
C SER A 151 4.73 -12.43 -23.69
N LEU A 152 5.72 -11.52 -23.55
CA LEU A 152 5.51 -10.18 -22.98
C LEU A 152 4.57 -9.35 -23.84
N GLU A 153 4.59 -9.53 -25.16
CA GLU A 153 3.70 -8.87 -26.11
C GLU A 153 2.24 -9.22 -25.82
N GLN A 154 1.93 -10.51 -25.65
CA GLN A 154 0.59 -10.96 -25.30
C GLN A 154 0.12 -10.34 -23.97
N ALA A 155 0.98 -10.33 -22.94
CA ALA A 155 0.66 -9.69 -21.67
C ALA A 155 0.42 -8.19 -21.85
N ALA A 156 1.24 -7.49 -22.66
CA ALA A 156 1.07 -6.09 -22.97
C ALA A 156 -0.26 -5.79 -23.65
N ASP A 157 -0.70 -6.64 -24.56
CA ASP A 157 -1.99 -6.49 -25.27
C ASP A 157 -3.19 -6.65 -24.34
N VAL A 158 -3.12 -7.63 -23.41
CA VAL A 158 -4.14 -7.83 -22.37
C VAL A 158 -4.20 -6.62 -21.43
N ILE A 159 -3.04 -6.09 -20.98
CA ILE A 159 -2.97 -4.89 -20.15
C ILE A 159 -3.51 -3.66 -20.89
N ALA A 160 -3.16 -3.49 -22.16
CA ALA A 160 -3.66 -2.37 -22.98
C ALA A 160 -5.18 -2.41 -23.14
N THR A 161 -5.76 -3.61 -23.29
CA THR A 161 -7.21 -3.79 -23.33
C THR A 161 -7.88 -3.41 -22.00
N TYR A 162 -7.24 -3.72 -20.88
CA TYR A 162 -7.73 -3.34 -19.54
C TYR A 162 -7.59 -1.84 -19.25
N LEU A 163 -6.49 -1.21 -19.73
CA LEU A 163 -6.18 0.20 -19.54
C LEU A 163 -6.18 0.98 -20.87
N PRO A 164 -7.31 1.09 -21.57
CA PRO A 164 -7.38 1.67 -22.93
C PRO A 164 -7.01 3.16 -22.98
N HIS A 165 -7.01 3.84 -21.84
CA HIS A 165 -6.60 5.25 -21.72
C HIS A 165 -5.08 5.44 -21.62
N ARG A 166 -4.31 4.36 -21.45
CA ARG A 166 -2.85 4.38 -21.41
C ARG A 166 -2.27 3.89 -22.74
N PRO A 167 -1.28 4.59 -23.30
CA PRO A 167 -0.61 4.07 -24.49
C PRO A 167 0.11 2.74 -24.14
N ARG A 168 -0.01 1.78 -25.05
CA ARG A 168 0.74 0.52 -24.94
C ARG A 168 2.23 0.83 -24.91
N PRO A 169 3.00 0.33 -23.92
CA PRO A 169 4.44 0.54 -23.86
C PRO A 169 5.14 0.01 -25.11
N LYS A 170 6.06 0.78 -25.67
CA LYS A 170 6.93 0.34 -26.78
C LYS A 170 8.04 -0.57 -26.27
N ASP A 171 8.57 -0.28 -25.09
CA ASP A 171 9.54 -1.09 -24.36
C ASP A 171 8.79 -1.94 -23.32
N LEU A 172 8.91 -3.25 -23.42
CA LEU A 172 8.24 -4.21 -22.56
C LEU A 172 9.09 -4.67 -21.38
N GLU A 173 10.34 -4.27 -21.28
CA GLU A 173 11.21 -4.65 -20.15
C GLU A 173 10.63 -4.22 -18.81
N GLY A 174 9.87 -3.11 -18.78
CA GLY A 174 9.14 -2.68 -17.60
C GLY A 174 8.10 -3.69 -17.08
N LEU A 175 7.54 -4.53 -17.95
CA LEU A 175 6.56 -5.56 -17.59
C LEU A 175 7.18 -6.72 -16.79
N ARG A 176 8.50 -6.95 -16.90
CA ARG A 176 9.22 -7.98 -16.12
C ARG A 176 9.11 -7.73 -14.60
N LYS A 177 8.80 -6.51 -14.18
CA LYS A 177 8.52 -6.19 -12.77
C LYS A 177 7.19 -6.76 -12.27
N ASN A 178 6.29 -7.06 -13.21
CA ASN A 178 4.93 -7.55 -12.92
C ASN A 178 4.71 -9.00 -13.38
N LEU A 179 5.71 -9.61 -14.04
CA LEU A 179 5.63 -10.94 -14.61
C LEU A 179 6.85 -11.78 -14.22
N ARG A 180 6.65 -13.07 -14.08
CA ARG A 180 7.71 -14.08 -13.87
C ARG A 180 7.65 -15.11 -14.99
N GLN A 181 8.80 -15.46 -15.55
CA GLN A 181 8.87 -16.54 -16.52
C GLN A 181 9.04 -17.87 -15.79
N GLY A 182 8.13 -18.81 -16.05
CA GLY A 182 8.22 -20.17 -15.53
C GLY A 182 9.23 -21.04 -16.31
N GLU A 183 9.53 -22.22 -15.79
CA GLU A 183 10.41 -23.21 -16.45
C GLU A 183 9.84 -23.70 -17.79
N ASP A 184 8.52 -23.64 -17.96
CA ASP A 184 7.82 -23.93 -19.22
C ASP A 184 7.92 -22.79 -20.26
N GLY A 185 8.68 -21.72 -19.95
CA GLY A 185 8.89 -20.57 -20.81
C GLY A 185 7.72 -19.58 -20.83
N ARG A 186 6.60 -19.89 -20.20
CA ARG A 186 5.42 -19.01 -20.14
C ARG A 186 5.61 -17.90 -19.11
N TRP A 187 5.04 -16.75 -19.38
CA TRP A 187 5.01 -15.63 -18.46
C TRP A 187 3.74 -15.68 -17.60
N ARG A 188 3.88 -15.48 -16.29
CA ARG A 188 2.78 -15.44 -15.32
C ARG A 188 2.86 -14.17 -14.50
N TRP A 189 1.73 -13.77 -13.97
CA TRP A 189 1.71 -12.71 -12.98
C TRP A 189 2.65 -13.05 -11.82
N HIS A 190 3.26 -12.00 -11.23
CA HIS A 190 4.20 -12.19 -10.12
C HIS A 190 3.52 -12.60 -8.81
N TRP A 191 2.22 -12.39 -8.68
CA TRP A 191 1.49 -12.69 -7.45
C TRP A 191 1.11 -14.16 -7.35
N ASP A 192 0.89 -14.62 -6.08
CA ASP A 192 0.42 -15.99 -5.83
C ASP A 192 -1.00 -16.17 -6.40
N PRO A 193 -1.25 -17.20 -7.21
CA PRO A 193 -2.60 -17.54 -7.66
C PRO A 193 -3.61 -17.73 -6.52
N ALA A 194 -3.16 -18.20 -5.34
CA ALA A 194 -4.01 -18.38 -4.17
C ALA A 194 -4.58 -17.03 -3.66
N PHE A 195 -3.89 -15.91 -3.88
CA PHE A 195 -4.40 -14.59 -3.55
C PHE A 195 -5.72 -14.32 -4.29
N ILE A 196 -5.75 -14.50 -5.60
CA ILE A 196 -6.94 -14.23 -6.42
C ILE A 196 -8.04 -15.25 -6.16
N THR A 197 -7.71 -16.54 -6.07
CA THR A 197 -8.71 -17.56 -5.74
C THR A 197 -9.30 -17.34 -4.34
N GLY A 198 -8.51 -16.84 -3.39
CA GLY A 198 -8.96 -16.41 -2.07
C GLY A 198 -9.92 -15.23 -2.13
N VAL A 199 -9.59 -14.19 -2.89
CA VAL A 199 -10.46 -13.02 -3.11
C VAL A 199 -11.77 -13.42 -3.81
N MET A 200 -11.71 -14.27 -4.84
CA MET A 200 -12.91 -14.74 -5.57
C MET A 200 -13.82 -15.66 -4.74
N ARG A 201 -13.24 -16.55 -3.90
CA ARG A 201 -14.01 -17.46 -3.04
C ARG A 201 -14.62 -16.77 -1.83
N ARG A 202 -13.89 -15.85 -1.23
CA ARG A 202 -14.37 -14.99 -0.18
C ARG A 202 -15.02 -13.78 -0.85
N SER A 203 -16.29 -13.89 -1.24
CA SER A 203 -17.17 -12.75 -1.48
C SER A 203 -17.32 -11.86 -0.21
N GLY A 204 -16.45 -12.02 0.73
CA GLY A 204 -16.17 -11.35 1.97
C GLY A 204 -14.80 -10.70 1.92
N VAL A 205 -14.65 -9.62 1.21
CA VAL A 205 -14.05 -8.42 1.79
C VAL A 205 -14.65 -8.33 3.19
N ALA A 206 -13.87 -8.10 4.25
CA ALA A 206 -14.39 -7.75 5.57
C ALA A 206 -15.70 -6.99 5.36
N HIS A 207 -16.82 -7.43 5.96
CA HIS A 207 -18.12 -6.90 5.61
C HIS A 207 -18.02 -5.39 5.55
N THR A 208 -18.62 -4.75 4.56
CA THR A 208 -18.54 -3.29 4.38
C THR A 208 -18.76 -2.56 5.70
N GLY A 209 -19.67 -3.06 6.53
CA GLY A 209 -19.92 -2.54 7.88
C GLY A 209 -18.73 -2.61 8.83
N ASP A 210 -17.89 -3.65 8.75
CA ASP A 210 -16.69 -3.77 9.59
C ASP A 210 -15.63 -2.74 9.14
N LEU A 211 -15.48 -2.52 7.83
CA LEU A 211 -14.58 -1.50 7.29
C LEU A 211 -15.07 -0.08 7.61
N GLU A 212 -16.38 0.16 7.57
CA GLU A 212 -16.95 1.44 7.99
C GLU A 212 -16.68 1.70 9.47
N GLN A 213 -16.86 0.69 10.32
CA GLN A 213 -16.56 0.82 11.74
C GLN A 213 -15.07 1.04 11.97
N ALA A 214 -14.20 0.34 11.24
CA ALA A 214 -12.76 0.55 11.30
C ALA A 214 -12.38 2.00 10.93
N VAL A 215 -12.99 2.58 9.89
CA VAL A 215 -12.76 4.01 9.52
C VAL A 215 -13.18 4.94 10.65
N ARG A 216 -14.34 4.72 11.31
CA ARG A 216 -14.79 5.52 12.45
C ARG A 216 -13.82 5.44 13.64
N ASP A 217 -13.15 4.30 13.78
CA ASP A 217 -12.23 4.00 14.89
C ASP A 217 -10.80 4.48 14.67
N ILE A 218 -10.43 4.93 13.47
CA ILE A 218 -9.13 5.55 13.20
C ILE A 218 -9.02 6.85 13.99
N ARG A 219 -7.98 6.96 14.81
CA ARG A 219 -7.74 8.12 15.71
C ARG A 219 -6.66 9.05 15.23
N VAL A 220 -5.81 8.60 14.33
CA VAL A 220 -4.74 9.40 13.75
C VAL A 220 -5.25 10.25 12.58
N PRO A 221 -4.51 11.29 12.16
CA PRO A 221 -4.86 12.05 10.97
C PRO A 221 -5.09 11.14 9.76
N LEU A 222 -6.22 11.34 9.09
CA LEU A 222 -6.68 10.51 7.97
C LEU A 222 -6.83 11.37 6.71
N HIS A 223 -6.34 10.87 5.59
CA HIS A 223 -6.43 11.54 4.29
C HIS A 223 -6.98 10.58 3.25
N LEU A 224 -7.97 11.01 2.48
CA LEU A 224 -8.45 10.35 1.28
C LEU A 224 -7.99 11.13 0.05
N ILE A 225 -7.19 10.51 -0.81
CA ILE A 225 -6.83 11.01 -2.13
C ILE A 225 -7.62 10.20 -3.16
N ARG A 226 -8.47 10.85 -3.96
CA ARG A 226 -9.27 10.23 -5.01
C ARG A 226 -8.78 10.65 -6.38
N GLY A 227 -8.77 9.74 -7.35
CA GLY A 227 -8.74 10.09 -8.77
C GLY A 227 -10.12 10.54 -9.22
N ARG A 228 -10.26 11.77 -9.74
CA ARG A 228 -11.57 12.31 -10.14
C ARG A 228 -12.30 11.46 -11.18
N MET A 229 -11.55 10.69 -11.97
CA MET A 229 -12.09 9.79 -13.00
C MET A 229 -12.06 8.32 -12.56
N SER A 230 -12.02 8.05 -11.25
CA SER A 230 -11.99 6.70 -10.70
C SER A 230 -13.27 5.93 -11.01
N GLU A 231 -13.11 4.68 -11.36
CA GLU A 231 -14.21 3.72 -11.51
C GLU A 231 -14.56 3.00 -10.19
N LEU A 232 -13.73 3.14 -9.15
CA LEU A 232 -13.91 2.47 -7.85
C LEU A 232 -14.49 3.38 -6.78
N VAL A 233 -14.14 4.67 -6.79
CA VAL A 233 -14.53 5.64 -5.78
C VAL A 233 -15.37 6.74 -6.42
N SER A 234 -16.69 6.58 -6.37
CA SER A 234 -17.67 7.56 -6.87
C SER A 234 -17.78 8.77 -5.92
N GLU A 235 -18.51 9.79 -6.32
CA GLU A 235 -18.85 10.93 -5.45
C GLU A 235 -19.68 10.49 -4.25
N ASP A 236 -20.60 9.53 -4.43
CA ASP A 236 -21.38 8.94 -3.34
C ASP A 236 -20.50 8.20 -2.36
N SER A 237 -19.49 7.46 -2.85
CA SER A 237 -18.49 6.80 -2.01
C SER A 237 -17.71 7.81 -1.16
N VAL A 238 -17.34 8.95 -1.74
CA VAL A 238 -16.67 10.06 -1.01
C VAL A 238 -17.62 10.66 0.03
N ALA A 239 -18.87 10.92 -0.33
CA ALA A 239 -19.86 11.47 0.60
C ALA A 239 -20.09 10.54 1.79
N ALA A 240 -20.23 9.22 1.54
CA ALA A 240 -20.32 8.20 2.57
C ALA A 240 -19.06 8.20 3.47
N PHE A 241 -17.86 8.18 2.88
CA PHE A 241 -16.61 8.21 3.62
C PHE A 241 -16.48 9.46 4.51
N ARG A 242 -16.82 10.64 4.00
CA ARG A 242 -16.79 11.89 4.78
C ARG A 242 -17.79 11.88 5.95
N SER A 243 -18.89 11.15 5.83
CA SER A 243 -19.83 10.95 6.94
C SER A 243 -19.26 10.03 8.03
N LEU A 244 -18.43 9.03 7.65
CA LEU A 244 -17.73 8.15 8.59
C LEU A 244 -16.57 8.86 9.29
N ALA A 245 -15.83 9.69 8.56
CA ALA A 245 -14.62 10.38 9.02
C ALA A 245 -14.69 11.89 8.70
N PRO A 246 -15.52 12.68 9.41
CA PRO A 246 -15.77 14.09 9.08
C PRO A 246 -14.54 14.99 9.26
N ARG A 247 -13.51 14.52 9.97
CA ARG A 247 -12.24 15.24 10.15
C ARG A 247 -11.15 14.80 9.18
N ALA A 248 -11.44 13.84 8.29
CA ALA A 248 -10.47 13.40 7.30
C ALA A 248 -10.19 14.51 6.28
N HIS A 249 -8.92 14.65 5.88
CA HIS A 249 -8.56 15.43 4.72
C HIS A 249 -9.04 14.74 3.45
N PHE A 250 -9.41 15.54 2.45
CA PHE A 250 -9.83 15.03 1.16
C PHE A 250 -9.17 15.80 0.03
N THR A 251 -8.58 15.08 -0.93
CA THR A 251 -8.01 15.64 -2.15
C THR A 251 -8.55 14.89 -3.36
N ASP A 252 -9.09 15.65 -4.33
CA ASP A 252 -9.63 15.13 -5.57
C ASP A 252 -8.66 15.47 -6.71
N VAL A 253 -7.95 14.47 -7.24
CA VAL A 253 -6.90 14.65 -8.23
C VAL A 253 -7.51 14.67 -9.63
N ALA A 254 -7.49 15.84 -10.27
CA ALA A 254 -7.98 16.02 -11.64
C ALA A 254 -7.15 15.19 -12.64
N GLY A 255 -7.83 14.56 -13.61
CA GLY A 255 -7.18 13.77 -14.65
C GLY A 255 -6.71 12.37 -14.21
N ALA A 256 -6.74 12.05 -12.93
CA ALA A 256 -6.38 10.72 -12.43
C ALA A 256 -7.58 9.78 -12.40
N ARG A 257 -7.31 8.50 -12.66
CA ARG A 257 -8.20 7.35 -12.48
C ARG A 257 -7.79 6.59 -11.22
N HIS A 258 -8.10 5.30 -11.15
CA HIS A 258 -7.78 4.47 -9.99
C HIS A 258 -6.28 4.41 -9.65
N MET A 259 -5.39 4.50 -10.62
CA MET A 259 -3.93 4.50 -10.39
C MET A 259 -3.39 5.92 -10.21
N VAL A 260 -3.86 6.64 -9.20
CA VAL A 260 -3.62 8.10 -9.01
C VAL A 260 -2.16 8.51 -9.13
N ALA A 261 -1.27 7.84 -8.41
CA ALA A 261 0.17 8.13 -8.44
C ALA A 261 0.81 7.82 -9.81
N GLY A 262 0.28 6.82 -10.53
CA GLY A 262 0.75 6.47 -11.87
C GLY A 262 0.18 7.38 -12.97
N ASP A 263 -0.97 7.99 -12.75
CA ASP A 263 -1.63 8.88 -13.72
C ASP A 263 -1.17 10.33 -13.57
N CYS A 264 -1.06 10.82 -12.33
CA CYS A 264 -0.75 12.21 -12.00
C CYS A 264 0.21 12.30 -10.80
N ASN A 265 1.47 11.85 -10.99
CA ASN A 265 2.43 11.72 -9.88
C ASN A 265 2.67 13.03 -9.13
N ASP A 266 2.81 14.16 -9.83
CA ASP A 266 3.16 15.44 -9.20
C ASP A 266 2.02 15.94 -8.30
N LEU A 267 0.77 15.89 -8.78
CA LEU A 267 -0.40 16.26 -7.99
C LEU A 267 -0.61 15.32 -6.80
N PHE A 268 -0.32 14.04 -6.98
CA PHE A 268 -0.35 13.06 -5.91
C PHE A 268 0.67 13.40 -4.82
N VAL A 269 1.92 13.67 -5.20
CA VAL A 269 3.00 14.02 -4.28
C VAL A 269 2.68 15.33 -3.55
N GLU A 270 2.19 16.35 -4.26
CA GLU A 270 1.76 17.61 -3.64
C GLU A 270 0.69 17.38 -2.57
N ALA A 271 -0.33 16.57 -2.87
CA ALA A 271 -1.39 16.21 -1.93
C ALA A 271 -0.83 15.51 -0.68
N VAL A 272 0.06 14.52 -0.88
CA VAL A 272 0.71 13.79 0.21
C VAL A 272 1.54 14.73 1.08
N VAL A 273 2.44 15.50 0.48
CA VAL A 273 3.37 16.37 1.24
C VAL A 273 2.63 17.47 1.98
N SER A 274 1.61 18.08 1.36
CA SER A 274 0.76 19.09 2.01
C SER A 274 0.04 18.55 3.25
N PHE A 275 -0.34 17.28 3.23
CA PHE A 275 -0.96 16.61 4.38
C PHE A 275 0.06 16.22 5.46
N LEU A 276 1.23 15.70 5.08
CA LEU A 276 2.22 15.20 6.03
C LEU A 276 3.01 16.31 6.74
N ARG A 277 3.28 17.44 6.08
CA ARG A 277 4.14 18.51 6.59
C ARG A 277 3.64 19.10 7.92
N PRO A 278 2.35 19.49 8.07
CA PRO A 278 1.85 20.01 9.35
C PRO A 278 1.93 18.99 10.49
N ILE A 279 1.74 17.71 10.19
CA ILE A 279 1.84 16.62 11.19
C ILE A 279 3.27 16.51 11.70
N ARG A 280 4.26 16.50 10.80
CA ARG A 280 5.69 16.47 11.15
C ARG A 280 6.09 17.65 12.02
N GLU A 281 5.62 18.85 11.72
CA GLU A 281 5.93 20.09 12.47
C GLU A 281 5.35 20.08 13.89
N GLN A 282 4.27 19.34 14.11
CA GLN A 282 3.62 19.21 15.42
C GLN A 282 4.16 18.05 16.26
N THR A 283 4.86 17.09 15.64
CA THR A 283 5.42 15.92 16.33
C THR A 283 6.80 16.26 16.89
N PRO A 284 6.97 16.41 18.24
CA PRO A 284 8.27 16.71 18.81
C PRO A 284 9.23 15.56 18.53
N ALA A 285 10.48 15.89 18.18
CA ALA A 285 11.53 14.89 18.03
C ALA A 285 11.60 14.02 19.30
N ARG A 286 11.33 12.71 19.17
CA ARG A 286 11.51 11.79 20.29
C ARG A 286 12.97 11.84 20.71
N ALA A 287 13.23 12.18 21.98
CA ALA A 287 14.56 12.09 22.56
C ALA A 287 15.12 10.68 22.33
N PRO A 288 16.41 10.55 21.97
CA PRO A 288 17.03 9.23 21.85
C PRO A 288 16.85 8.47 23.17
N PRO A 289 16.66 7.14 23.12
CA PRO A 289 16.53 6.36 24.34
C PRO A 289 17.75 6.63 25.24
N CYS A 290 17.50 7.00 26.50
CA CYS A 290 18.55 7.18 27.49
C CYS A 290 19.41 5.94 27.48
N SER A 291 20.67 6.07 27.07
CA SER A 291 21.67 5.03 27.21
C SER A 291 21.91 4.83 28.69
N TYR A 292 21.33 3.81 29.27
CA TYR A 292 21.69 3.36 30.62
C TYR A 292 23.13 2.88 30.57
N VAL A 293 24.06 3.73 31.01
CA VAL A 293 25.42 3.33 31.33
C VAL A 293 25.36 2.53 32.63
N ILE A 294 25.38 1.21 32.53
CA ILE A 294 25.60 0.33 33.69
C ILE A 294 27.03 0.58 34.13
N ARG A 295 27.21 1.40 35.16
CA ARG A 295 28.50 1.54 35.85
C ARG A 295 28.73 0.26 36.67
N TYR A 296 29.59 -0.61 36.19
CA TYR A 296 30.14 -1.73 36.93
C TYR A 296 30.92 -1.17 38.12
N ARG A 297 30.49 -1.41 39.35
CA ARG A 297 31.31 -1.19 40.55
C ARG A 297 32.10 -2.47 40.78
N PRO A 298 33.44 -2.46 40.72
CA PRO A 298 34.24 -3.61 41.19
C PRO A 298 34.08 -3.73 42.70
N HIS A 299 33.74 -4.91 43.18
CA HIS A 299 33.87 -5.27 44.60
C HIS A 299 35.35 -5.31 44.95
N SER A 300 35.78 -4.40 45.81
CA SER A 300 37.08 -4.50 46.49
C SER A 300 37.02 -5.61 47.52
N MET A 301 38.00 -6.51 47.47
CA MET A 301 38.34 -7.45 48.52
C MET A 301 38.86 -6.72 49.73
#